data_6b029aaf3535cc88d3aef2a157ede101
#
_entry.id   6b029aaf3535cc88d3aef2a157ede101
#
_cell.length_a   1.000
_cell.length_b   1.000
_cell.length_c   1.000
_cell.angle_alpha   90.00
_cell.angle_beta   90.00
_cell.angle_gamma   90.00
#
_symmetry.space_group_name_H-M   'P 1'
#
loop_
_entity.id
_entity.type
_entity.pdbx_description
1 polymer ?
#
loop_
_entity_poly.entity_id
_entity_poly.type
_entity_poly.pdbx_seq_one_letter_code
_entity_poly.pdbx_strand_id
1 'polypeptide(L)'
;KTITEYVSRYCTDGVLEYVIATHADQDHIAGFVGTSAAKGIFEAFECRTIIDFARTSKDTQLYKKYVEKRDAAVAASETVHYTALDCWNNANGAQRSYELAPDITLNFLYQKFYEEEAKDENNYSVCFLLKQGNNNYLFTGDLEKEGEKSLVEKNDLPQCKLFKAGHHGSKTSSNDELLAKIRPEIVCVCCCCGSTEYTNDIANVFPTQDFCDRVIKYTDKIYVTTMYSETAEGNFESLNGNIIVSSNGGEVKVTCSGSNEPFTKSEWYLKYRAGNKAA
;
A
#
# COMPACT_ATOMS: atom_id res chain seq x y z
N LYS A 1 -14.75 7.80 8.33
CA LYS A 1 -15.94 8.09 7.49
C LYS A 1 -15.64 7.82 6.02
N THR A 2 -14.67 8.51 5.44
CA THR A 2 -14.37 8.42 4.00
C THR A 2 -14.01 7.01 3.53
N ILE A 3 -13.20 6.26 4.30
CA ILE A 3 -12.77 4.92 3.89
C ILE A 3 -13.92 3.92 3.89
N THR A 4 -14.77 3.92 4.92
CA THR A 4 -15.92 3.01 5.01
C THR A 4 -16.98 3.35 3.94
N GLU A 5 -17.23 4.63 3.70
CA GLU A 5 -18.12 5.08 2.62
C GLU A 5 -17.61 4.67 1.22
N TYR A 6 -16.28 4.71 1.02
CA TYR A 6 -15.68 4.27 -0.24
C TYR A 6 -15.79 2.75 -0.42
N VAL A 7 -15.40 1.99 0.59
CA VAL A 7 -15.47 0.51 0.55
C VAL A 7 -16.90 0.03 0.35
N SER A 8 -17.90 0.63 0.99
CA SER A 8 -19.32 0.26 0.84
C SER A 8 -19.86 0.38 -0.59
N ARG A 9 -19.18 1.12 -1.47
CA ARG A 9 -19.59 1.21 -2.90
C ARG A 9 -19.27 -0.07 -3.67
N TYR A 10 -18.31 -0.86 -3.19
CA TYR A 10 -17.82 -2.09 -3.83
C TYR A 10 -18.20 -3.33 -3.03
N CYS A 11 -18.19 -3.26 -1.71
CA CYS A 11 -18.59 -4.30 -0.78
C CYS A 11 -20.07 -4.10 -0.43
N THR A 12 -20.97 -4.63 -1.29
CA THR A 12 -22.42 -4.38 -1.18
C THR A 12 -23.14 -5.33 -0.23
N ASP A 13 -22.55 -6.46 0.09
CA ASP A 13 -23.05 -7.46 1.06
C ASP A 13 -22.55 -7.22 2.49
N GLY A 14 -21.62 -6.26 2.68
CA GLY A 14 -21.05 -5.94 3.97
C GLY A 14 -19.97 -6.91 4.47
N VAL A 15 -19.49 -7.82 3.61
CA VAL A 15 -18.48 -8.84 3.95
C VAL A 15 -17.17 -8.56 3.21
N LEU A 16 -16.07 -8.52 3.95
CA LEU A 16 -14.71 -8.44 3.42
C LEU A 16 -14.03 -9.78 3.67
N GLU A 17 -13.76 -10.56 2.62
CA GLU A 17 -13.15 -11.86 2.71
C GLU A 17 -11.73 -11.79 3.27
N TYR A 18 -10.98 -10.76 2.86
CA TYR A 18 -9.60 -10.52 3.31
C TYR A 18 -9.41 -9.05 3.64
N VAL A 19 -8.85 -8.81 4.81
CA VAL A 19 -8.47 -7.48 5.28
C VAL A 19 -7.01 -7.53 5.69
N ILE A 20 -6.18 -6.67 5.09
CA ILE A 20 -4.74 -6.65 5.32
C ILE A 20 -4.33 -5.29 5.90
N ALA A 21 -3.74 -5.29 7.11
CA ALA A 21 -3.05 -4.13 7.67
C ALA A 21 -1.54 -4.34 7.53
N THR A 22 -0.84 -3.38 6.91
CA THR A 22 0.57 -3.57 6.56
C THR A 22 1.52 -3.38 7.74
N HIS A 23 1.37 -2.33 8.53
CA HIS A 23 2.16 -2.02 9.72
C HIS A 23 1.42 -1.05 10.63
N ALA A 24 1.94 -0.77 11.83
CA ALA A 24 1.20 -0.09 12.90
C ALA A 24 1.30 1.43 12.90
N ASP A 25 1.75 2.07 11.82
CA ASP A 25 1.73 3.53 11.76
C ASP A 25 0.30 4.07 11.63
N GLN A 26 0.10 5.28 12.15
CA GLN A 26 -1.22 5.86 12.34
C GLN A 26 -2.04 5.91 11.06
N ASP A 27 -1.45 6.34 9.97
CA ASP A 27 -2.09 6.47 8.66
C ASP A 27 -2.43 5.13 8.01
N HIS A 28 -1.83 4.03 8.52
CA HIS A 28 -2.11 2.65 8.08
C HIS A 28 -3.14 1.92 8.94
N ILE A 29 -3.28 2.26 10.24
CA ILE A 29 -4.24 1.54 11.10
C ILE A 29 -5.45 2.37 11.55
N ALA A 30 -5.43 3.70 11.47
CA ALA A 30 -6.53 4.53 11.95
C ALA A 30 -7.87 4.24 11.24
N GLY A 31 -7.83 3.90 9.96
CA GLY A 31 -9.01 3.56 9.18
C GLY A 31 -9.71 2.28 9.64
N PHE A 32 -9.00 1.35 10.25
CA PHE A 32 -9.58 0.12 10.81
C PHE A 32 -10.28 0.38 12.15
N VAL A 33 -9.74 1.31 12.95
CA VAL A 33 -10.24 1.64 14.28
C VAL A 33 -11.45 2.56 14.24
N GLY A 34 -11.43 3.54 13.34
CA GLY A 34 -12.44 4.60 13.29
C GLY A 34 -12.31 5.63 14.44
N THR A 35 -13.37 6.40 14.64
CA THR A 35 -13.45 7.46 15.66
C THR A 35 -14.80 7.40 16.38
N SER A 36 -15.02 8.24 17.39
CA SER A 36 -16.33 8.38 18.02
C SER A 36 -17.43 8.87 17.07
N ALA A 37 -17.04 9.52 15.96
CA ALA A 37 -17.97 10.07 14.96
C ALA A 37 -18.14 9.18 13.72
N ALA A 38 -17.27 8.18 13.51
CA ALA A 38 -17.30 7.32 12.31
C ALA A 38 -16.71 5.93 12.60
N LYS A 39 -17.45 4.89 12.25
CA LYS A 39 -16.97 3.51 12.36
C LYS A 39 -15.73 3.28 11.51
N GLY A 40 -14.79 2.50 12.02
CA GLY A 40 -13.69 1.92 11.26
C GLY A 40 -14.12 0.65 10.52
N ILE A 41 -13.19 0.08 9.75
CA ILE A 41 -13.43 -1.12 8.94
C ILE A 41 -13.94 -2.29 9.80
N PHE A 42 -13.30 -2.56 10.94
CA PHE A 42 -13.66 -3.68 11.83
C PHE A 42 -15.06 -3.58 12.46
N GLU A 43 -15.65 -2.39 12.49
CA GLU A 43 -17.01 -2.17 13.02
C GLU A 43 -18.05 -1.99 11.90
N ALA A 44 -17.61 -1.65 10.70
CA ALA A 44 -18.50 -1.35 9.56
C ALA A 44 -18.78 -2.57 8.70
N PHE A 45 -17.89 -3.56 8.70
CA PHE A 45 -17.95 -4.75 7.86
C PHE A 45 -17.69 -6.03 8.66
N GLU A 46 -18.27 -7.14 8.22
CA GLU A 46 -17.83 -8.46 8.60
C GLU A 46 -16.49 -8.76 7.90
N CYS A 47 -15.43 -8.98 8.67
CA CYS A 47 -14.12 -9.30 8.14
C CYS A 47 -13.87 -10.80 8.33
N ARG A 48 -13.81 -11.62 7.26
CA ARG A 48 -13.64 -13.06 7.40
C ARG A 48 -12.22 -13.47 7.77
N THR A 49 -11.24 -12.89 7.08
CA THR A 49 -9.82 -13.15 7.37
C THR A 49 -9.09 -11.83 7.53
N ILE A 50 -8.57 -11.59 8.73
CA ILE A 50 -7.71 -10.44 9.02
C ILE A 50 -6.27 -10.92 9.01
N ILE A 51 -5.41 -10.27 8.23
CA ILE A 51 -3.98 -10.57 8.17
C ILE A 51 -3.23 -9.28 8.48
N ASP A 52 -2.32 -9.33 9.46
CA ASP A 52 -1.56 -8.16 9.83
C ASP A 52 -0.07 -8.46 10.05
N PHE A 53 0.65 -7.44 10.49
CA PHE A 53 2.09 -7.48 10.72
C PHE A 53 2.46 -8.43 11.87
N ALA A 54 3.59 -9.14 11.69
CA ALA A 54 4.07 -10.12 12.69
C ALA A 54 4.70 -9.43 13.92
N ARG A 55 5.19 -8.20 13.75
CA ARG A 55 5.88 -7.41 14.79
C ARG A 55 5.49 -5.94 14.68
N THR A 56 5.68 -5.22 15.77
CA THR A 56 5.59 -3.76 15.83
C THR A 56 6.44 -3.23 16.98
N SER A 57 6.94 -2.02 16.83
CA SER A 57 7.56 -1.24 17.91
C SER A 57 6.57 -0.29 18.59
N LYS A 58 5.32 -0.20 18.11
CA LYS A 58 4.33 0.77 18.62
C LYS A 58 3.69 0.28 19.91
N ASP A 59 3.57 1.22 20.86
CA ASP A 59 2.79 1.09 22.09
C ASP A 59 1.82 2.29 22.26
N THR A 60 1.32 2.81 21.15
CA THR A 60 0.42 3.98 21.15
C THR A 60 -1.00 3.58 21.53
N GLN A 61 -1.80 4.57 22.00
CA GLN A 61 -3.22 4.35 22.27
C GLN A 61 -4.00 3.92 21.03
N LEU A 62 -3.60 4.40 19.85
CA LEU A 62 -4.23 3.99 18.60
C LEU A 62 -3.95 2.52 18.29
N TYR A 63 -2.71 2.06 18.47
CA TYR A 63 -2.36 0.66 18.28
C TYR A 63 -3.12 -0.24 19.27
N LYS A 64 -3.21 0.16 20.55
CA LYS A 64 -4.00 -0.59 21.55
C LYS A 64 -5.47 -0.72 21.15
N LYS A 65 -6.06 0.36 20.62
CA LYS A 65 -7.43 0.35 20.09
C LYS A 65 -7.54 -0.52 18.82
N TYR A 66 -6.52 -0.53 17.97
CA TYR A 66 -6.48 -1.39 16.80
C TYR A 66 -6.58 -2.87 17.22
N VAL A 67 -5.74 -3.29 18.16
CA VAL A 67 -5.76 -4.66 18.71
C VAL A 67 -7.11 -4.97 19.35
N GLU A 68 -7.65 -4.07 20.20
CA GLU A 68 -8.98 -4.25 20.81
C GLU A 68 -10.09 -4.47 19.77
N LYS A 69 -10.13 -3.63 18.73
CA LYS A 69 -11.17 -3.70 17.69
C LYS A 69 -11.02 -4.94 16.81
N ARG A 70 -9.78 -5.30 16.45
CA ARG A 70 -9.47 -6.54 15.73
C ARG A 70 -9.94 -7.76 16.53
N ASP A 71 -9.53 -7.86 17.79
CA ASP A 71 -9.86 -8.99 18.65
C ASP A 71 -11.36 -9.06 18.94
N ALA A 72 -12.04 -7.92 19.05
CA ALA A 72 -13.50 -7.87 19.15
C ALA A 72 -14.19 -8.39 17.87
N ALA A 73 -13.67 -8.07 16.68
CA ALA A 73 -14.18 -8.61 15.41
C ALA A 73 -14.00 -10.13 15.35
N VAL A 74 -12.84 -10.66 15.78
CA VAL A 74 -12.56 -12.10 15.86
C VAL A 74 -13.53 -12.78 16.84
N ALA A 75 -13.80 -12.18 17.99
CA ALA A 75 -14.68 -12.76 19.01
C ALA A 75 -16.18 -12.72 18.63
N ALA A 76 -16.58 -11.80 17.76
CA ALA A 76 -17.99 -11.55 17.42
C ALA A 76 -18.52 -12.43 16.28
N SER A 77 -17.64 -13.04 15.48
CA SER A 77 -18.02 -13.77 14.25
C SER A 77 -17.05 -14.94 13.97
N GLU A 78 -17.21 -15.59 12.81
CA GLU A 78 -16.27 -16.61 12.34
C GLU A 78 -14.96 -16.02 11.76
N THR A 79 -14.64 -14.80 12.14
CA THR A 79 -13.41 -14.09 11.73
C THR A 79 -12.17 -14.83 12.24
N VAL A 80 -11.20 -15.03 11.36
CA VAL A 80 -9.89 -15.55 11.73
C VAL A 80 -8.85 -14.44 11.61
N HIS A 81 -7.84 -14.47 12.49
CA HIS A 81 -6.71 -13.55 12.46
C HIS A 81 -5.40 -14.33 12.33
N TYR A 82 -4.56 -13.87 11.41
CA TYR A 82 -3.21 -14.40 11.18
C TYR A 82 -2.21 -13.24 11.05
N THR A 83 -0.96 -13.51 11.36
CA THR A 83 0.14 -12.62 10.99
C THR A 83 0.68 -12.98 9.61
N ALA A 84 1.38 -12.04 8.96
CA ALA A 84 2.08 -12.32 7.71
C ALA A 84 3.12 -13.46 7.85
N LEU A 85 3.72 -13.61 9.05
CA LEU A 85 4.63 -14.72 9.35
C LEU A 85 3.89 -16.07 9.44
N ASP A 86 2.68 -16.10 10.04
CA ASP A 86 1.83 -17.29 10.02
C ASP A 86 1.51 -17.69 8.58
N CYS A 87 1.13 -16.73 7.74
CA CYS A 87 0.86 -16.97 6.33
C CYS A 87 2.09 -17.55 5.62
N TRP A 88 3.26 -16.93 5.78
CA TRP A 88 4.49 -17.44 5.17
C TRP A 88 4.82 -18.87 5.58
N ASN A 89 4.64 -19.19 6.85
CA ASN A 89 4.97 -20.51 7.42
C ASN A 89 3.86 -21.57 7.24
N ASN A 90 2.69 -21.21 6.69
CA ASN A 90 1.47 -22.03 6.71
C ASN A 90 1.14 -22.52 8.13
N ALA A 91 1.27 -21.63 9.11
CA ALA A 91 1.09 -21.93 10.52
C ALA A 91 -0.31 -21.50 11.01
N ASN A 92 -0.77 -22.08 12.12
CA ASN A 92 -2.01 -21.71 12.83
C ASN A 92 -3.28 -21.75 11.97
N GLY A 93 -3.28 -22.46 10.83
CA GLY A 93 -4.38 -22.50 9.86
C GLY A 93 -4.25 -21.47 8.75
N ALA A 94 -3.27 -20.57 8.81
CA ALA A 94 -2.95 -19.64 7.74
C ALA A 94 -2.36 -20.35 6.52
N GLN A 95 -2.44 -19.73 5.36
CA GLN A 95 -1.88 -20.21 4.11
C GLN A 95 -0.96 -19.13 3.51
N ARG A 96 0.14 -19.57 2.89
CA ARG A 96 1.02 -18.68 2.13
C ARG A 96 0.34 -18.14 0.88
N SER A 97 -0.54 -18.95 0.28
CA SER A 97 -1.27 -18.60 -0.92
C SER A 97 -2.75 -18.90 -0.74
N TYR A 98 -3.58 -17.92 -0.98
CA TYR A 98 -5.04 -18.01 -0.96
C TYR A 98 -5.57 -17.90 -2.38
N GLU A 99 -6.38 -18.85 -2.82
CA GLU A 99 -7.14 -18.76 -4.05
C GLU A 99 -8.38 -17.90 -3.81
N LEU A 100 -8.43 -16.72 -4.43
CA LEU A 100 -9.56 -15.78 -4.30
C LEU A 100 -10.67 -16.08 -5.30
N ALA A 101 -10.28 -16.55 -6.49
CA ALA A 101 -11.14 -17.00 -7.58
C ALA A 101 -10.29 -17.84 -8.54
N PRO A 102 -10.89 -18.52 -9.53
CA PRO A 102 -10.12 -19.20 -10.58
C PRO A 102 -9.09 -18.25 -11.20
N ASP A 103 -7.83 -18.67 -11.23
CA ASP A 103 -6.67 -17.92 -11.73
C ASP A 103 -6.32 -16.63 -10.94
N ILE A 104 -6.94 -16.39 -9.78
CA ILE A 104 -6.61 -15.24 -8.92
C ILE A 104 -6.11 -15.75 -7.56
N THR A 105 -4.86 -15.43 -7.24
CA THR A 105 -4.24 -15.81 -5.96
C THR A 105 -3.63 -14.62 -5.24
N LEU A 106 -3.75 -14.64 -3.91
CA LEU A 106 -3.08 -13.74 -3.00
C LEU A 106 -1.93 -14.49 -2.33
N ASN A 107 -0.68 -14.04 -2.55
CA ASN A 107 0.52 -14.76 -2.11
C ASN A 107 1.31 -13.88 -1.15
N PHE A 108 1.51 -14.34 0.10
CA PHE A 108 2.32 -13.64 1.08
C PHE A 108 3.80 -13.90 0.83
N LEU A 109 4.59 -12.83 0.92
CA LEU A 109 6.02 -12.83 0.67
C LEU A 109 6.76 -12.68 2.00
N TYR A 110 7.95 -13.28 2.08
CA TYR A 110 8.80 -13.16 3.27
C TYR A 110 9.69 -11.93 3.19
N GLN A 111 9.88 -11.30 4.31
CA GLN A 111 10.95 -10.35 4.57
C GLN A 111 11.45 -10.51 6.02
N LYS A 112 12.73 -10.24 6.27
CA LYS A 112 13.42 -10.61 7.51
C LYS A 112 12.83 -10.00 8.79
N PHE A 113 12.24 -8.81 8.70
CA PHE A 113 11.68 -8.12 9.85
C PHE A 113 10.34 -8.68 10.36
N TYR A 114 9.84 -9.75 9.74
CA TYR A 114 8.81 -10.56 10.37
C TYR A 114 9.34 -11.28 11.62
N GLU A 115 10.65 -11.53 11.68
CA GLU A 115 11.33 -12.25 12.76
C GLU A 115 12.39 -11.41 13.47
N GLU A 116 13.03 -10.47 12.78
CA GLU A 116 14.10 -9.61 13.31
C GLU A 116 13.54 -8.27 13.80
N GLU A 117 14.28 -7.59 14.69
CA GLU A 117 13.99 -6.23 15.10
C GLU A 117 14.38 -5.24 13.99
N ALA A 118 13.46 -4.31 13.71
CA ALA A 118 13.70 -3.19 12.80
C ALA A 118 13.95 -1.90 13.57
N LYS A 119 14.71 -0.99 12.98
CA LYS A 119 14.93 0.36 13.53
C LYS A 119 13.73 1.28 13.30
N ASP A 120 12.98 1.00 12.23
CA ASP A 120 11.83 1.78 11.81
C ASP A 120 10.60 0.88 11.68
N GLU A 121 9.44 1.36 12.13
CA GLU A 121 8.16 0.65 12.08
C GLU A 121 7.78 0.22 10.67
N ASN A 122 8.09 1.06 9.67
CA ASN A 122 7.84 0.79 8.27
C ASN A 122 8.36 -0.58 7.81
N ASN A 123 9.48 -1.02 8.38
CA ASN A 123 10.09 -2.30 8.02
C ASN A 123 9.33 -3.54 8.53
N TYR A 124 8.32 -3.39 9.39
CA TYR A 124 7.44 -4.49 9.76
C TYR A 124 6.32 -4.73 8.74
N SER A 125 6.32 -3.99 7.64
CA SER A 125 5.30 -4.04 6.59
C SER A 125 5.04 -5.43 6.03
N VAL A 126 3.78 -5.81 5.98
CA VAL A 126 3.28 -7.00 5.28
C VAL A 126 3.46 -6.82 3.78
N CYS A 127 4.10 -7.81 3.15
CA CYS A 127 4.32 -7.84 1.71
C CYS A 127 3.55 -8.96 1.05
N PHE A 128 2.86 -8.66 -0.04
CA PHE A 128 2.09 -9.66 -0.77
C PHE A 128 2.04 -9.37 -2.27
N LEU A 129 1.84 -10.44 -3.03
CA LEU A 129 1.67 -10.45 -4.47
C LEU A 129 0.26 -10.94 -4.79
N LEU A 130 -0.56 -10.09 -5.40
CA LEU A 130 -1.80 -10.53 -6.04
C LEU A 130 -1.46 -10.95 -7.47
N LYS A 131 -1.88 -12.15 -7.87
CA LYS A 131 -1.66 -12.68 -9.20
C LYS A 131 -3.00 -12.97 -9.87
N GLN A 132 -3.12 -12.59 -11.14
CA GLN A 132 -4.25 -12.96 -11.99
C GLN A 132 -3.72 -13.41 -13.37
N GLY A 133 -3.81 -14.69 -13.66
CA GLY A 133 -3.20 -15.25 -14.85
C GLY A 133 -1.69 -14.95 -14.90
N ASN A 134 -1.24 -14.20 -15.90
CA ASN A 134 0.15 -13.77 -16.05
C ASN A 134 0.44 -12.39 -15.43
N ASN A 135 -0.55 -11.70 -14.91
CA ASN A 135 -0.39 -10.37 -14.34
C ASN A 135 -0.08 -10.47 -12.83
N ASN A 136 0.94 -9.75 -12.39
CA ASN A 136 1.40 -9.68 -11.01
C ASN A 136 1.27 -8.25 -10.49
N TYR A 137 0.75 -8.11 -9.27
CA TYR A 137 0.50 -6.83 -8.61
C TYR A 137 1.16 -6.88 -7.23
N LEU A 138 2.19 -6.05 -7.01
CA LEU A 138 2.99 -6.08 -5.80
C LEU A 138 2.59 -4.97 -4.84
N PHE A 139 2.48 -5.35 -3.56
CA PHE A 139 2.22 -4.48 -2.42
C PHE A 139 3.25 -4.73 -1.33
N THR A 140 3.93 -3.68 -0.87
CA THR A 140 5.02 -3.77 0.12
C THR A 140 4.78 -2.91 1.36
N GLY A 141 3.56 -2.32 1.52
CA GLY A 141 3.34 -1.33 2.56
C GLY A 141 4.34 -0.19 2.46
N ASP A 142 5.00 0.11 3.56
CA ASP A 142 6.04 1.14 3.63
C ASP A 142 7.44 0.57 3.86
N LEU A 143 7.62 -0.70 3.44
CA LEU A 143 8.91 -1.40 3.55
C LEU A 143 10.04 -0.55 2.98
N GLU A 144 11.11 -0.40 3.74
CA GLU A 144 12.27 0.40 3.38
C GLU A 144 13.42 -0.46 2.81
N LYS A 145 14.50 0.19 2.43
CA LYS A 145 15.63 -0.38 1.69
C LYS A 145 16.11 -1.74 2.21
N GLU A 146 16.33 -1.88 3.52
CA GLU A 146 16.84 -3.15 4.09
C GLU A 146 15.81 -4.28 4.02
N GLY A 147 14.53 -3.95 4.20
CA GLY A 147 13.44 -4.89 4.03
C GLY A 147 13.22 -5.25 2.56
N GLU A 148 13.27 -4.29 1.64
CA GLU A 148 13.19 -4.54 0.20
C GLU A 148 14.32 -5.44 -0.31
N LYS A 149 15.54 -5.24 0.19
CA LYS A 149 16.68 -6.13 -0.10
C LYS A 149 16.38 -7.56 0.34
N SER A 150 15.93 -7.73 1.58
CA SER A 150 15.52 -9.05 2.07
C SER A 150 14.38 -9.66 1.24
N LEU A 151 13.38 -8.84 0.86
CA LEU A 151 12.28 -9.28 0.01
C LEU A 151 12.77 -9.84 -1.33
N VAL A 152 13.72 -9.15 -1.98
CA VAL A 152 14.33 -9.59 -3.24
C VAL A 152 15.16 -10.87 -3.06
N GLU A 153 15.95 -10.95 -1.99
CA GLU A 153 16.81 -12.12 -1.72
C GLU A 153 16.04 -13.37 -1.35
N LYS A 154 14.90 -13.23 -0.69
CA LYS A 154 14.15 -14.34 -0.09
C LYS A 154 12.98 -14.86 -0.94
N ASN A 155 12.60 -14.13 -1.99
CA ASN A 155 11.49 -14.51 -2.83
C ASN A 155 11.89 -14.47 -4.31
N ASP A 156 11.29 -15.36 -5.11
CA ASP A 156 11.40 -15.27 -6.57
C ASP A 156 10.34 -14.30 -7.09
N LEU A 157 10.66 -13.00 -7.06
CA LEU A 157 9.76 -11.94 -7.48
C LEU A 157 9.66 -11.90 -9.02
N PRO A 158 8.43 -11.97 -9.57
CA PRO A 158 8.22 -11.82 -11.00
C PRO A 158 8.27 -10.35 -11.44
N GLN A 159 8.29 -10.12 -12.76
CA GLN A 159 7.94 -8.82 -13.31
C GLN A 159 6.50 -8.47 -12.90
N CYS A 160 6.26 -7.21 -12.52
CA CYS A 160 4.97 -6.75 -12.03
C CYS A 160 4.27 -5.82 -13.03
N LYS A 161 2.98 -6.09 -13.25
CA LYS A 161 2.10 -5.20 -14.00
C LYS A 161 1.81 -3.92 -13.24
N LEU A 162 1.65 -4.07 -11.91
CA LEU A 162 1.43 -2.96 -11.00
C LEU A 162 2.36 -3.09 -9.79
N PHE A 163 2.89 -1.97 -9.37
CA PHE A 163 3.50 -1.78 -8.05
C PHE A 163 2.80 -0.65 -7.30
N LYS A 164 2.23 -0.94 -6.13
CA LYS A 164 1.85 0.11 -5.19
C LYS A 164 3.15 0.61 -4.56
N ALA A 165 3.53 1.83 -4.89
CA ALA A 165 4.76 2.45 -4.41
C ALA A 165 4.88 2.32 -2.88
N GLY A 166 6.02 1.85 -2.42
CA GLY A 166 6.32 1.78 -1.00
C GLY A 166 6.40 3.18 -0.38
N HIS A 167 5.99 3.28 0.87
CA HIS A 167 6.14 4.46 1.72
C HIS A 167 5.79 5.77 1.01
N HIS A 168 4.60 5.81 0.40
CA HIS A 168 4.03 6.99 -0.26
C HIS A 168 4.92 7.65 -1.34
N GLY A 169 5.88 6.91 -1.91
CA GLY A 169 6.88 7.46 -2.81
C GLY A 169 8.03 8.17 -2.07
N SER A 170 8.36 7.71 -0.86
CA SER A 170 9.53 8.14 -0.09
C SER A 170 10.84 7.76 -0.77
N LYS A 171 11.89 8.51 -0.48
CA LYS A 171 13.27 8.17 -0.87
C LYS A 171 13.80 6.90 -0.20
N THR A 172 13.22 6.47 0.92
CA THR A 172 13.66 5.30 1.68
C THR A 172 13.17 3.98 1.10
N SER A 173 12.13 4.01 0.24
CA SER A 173 11.47 2.85 -0.35
C SER A 173 11.52 2.89 -1.89
N SER A 174 11.09 1.82 -2.55
CA SER A 174 11.14 1.67 -4.00
C SER A 174 12.58 1.82 -4.52
N ASN A 175 13.50 1.07 -3.94
CA ASN A 175 14.92 1.14 -4.24
C ASN A 175 15.27 0.42 -5.55
N ASP A 176 16.42 0.77 -6.14
CA ASP A 176 16.87 0.25 -7.44
C ASP A 176 16.90 -1.28 -7.50
N GLU A 177 17.26 -1.96 -6.39
CA GLU A 177 17.35 -3.42 -6.34
C GLU A 177 15.97 -4.08 -6.52
N LEU A 178 14.95 -3.59 -5.80
CA LEU A 178 13.58 -4.04 -5.96
C LEU A 178 13.04 -3.71 -7.35
N LEU A 179 13.19 -2.45 -7.78
CA LEU A 179 12.68 -2.00 -9.07
C LEU A 179 13.31 -2.73 -10.25
N ALA A 180 14.62 -3.04 -10.19
CA ALA A 180 15.31 -3.83 -11.22
C ALA A 180 14.75 -5.26 -11.33
N LYS A 181 14.33 -5.85 -10.20
CA LYS A 181 13.76 -7.19 -10.17
C LYS A 181 12.33 -7.21 -10.70
N ILE A 182 11.47 -6.30 -10.22
CA ILE A 182 10.03 -6.33 -10.54
C ILE A 182 9.66 -5.58 -11.83
N ARG A 183 10.49 -4.66 -12.32
CA ARG A 183 10.28 -3.88 -13.55
C ARG A 183 8.83 -3.46 -13.75
N PRO A 184 8.27 -2.62 -12.89
CA PRO A 184 6.84 -2.33 -12.90
C PRO A 184 6.42 -1.61 -14.18
N GLU A 185 5.26 -1.97 -14.74
CA GLU A 185 4.68 -1.28 -15.90
C GLU A 185 3.79 -0.10 -15.46
N ILE A 186 3.16 -0.20 -14.29
CA ILE A 186 2.29 0.81 -13.68
C ILE A 186 2.71 0.99 -12.23
N VAL A 187 2.82 2.24 -11.77
CA VAL A 187 3.09 2.57 -10.37
C VAL A 187 2.01 3.49 -9.83
N CYS A 188 1.37 3.08 -8.71
CA CYS A 188 0.37 3.88 -8.02
C CYS A 188 0.93 4.37 -6.69
N VAL A 189 0.82 5.67 -6.43
CA VAL A 189 1.31 6.36 -5.23
C VAL A 189 0.13 6.97 -4.48
N CYS A 190 -0.08 6.55 -3.23
CA CYS A 190 -1.06 7.17 -2.35
C CYS A 190 -0.34 8.22 -1.50
N CYS A 191 -0.40 9.49 -1.89
CA CYS A 191 0.15 10.61 -1.12
C CYS A 191 -0.57 11.91 -1.47
N CYS A 192 -0.34 12.94 -0.68
CA CYS A 192 -0.64 14.32 -1.01
C CYS A 192 0.61 14.95 -1.64
N CYS A 193 0.68 14.93 -2.98
CA CYS A 193 1.82 15.41 -3.74
C CYS A 193 2.11 16.89 -3.42
N GLY A 194 3.35 17.20 -3.12
CA GLY A 194 3.79 18.57 -2.83
C GLY A 194 3.43 19.09 -1.43
N SER A 195 2.82 18.26 -0.56
CA SER A 195 2.59 18.65 0.83
C SER A 195 3.90 18.86 1.59
N THR A 196 3.96 19.96 2.34
CA THR A 196 5.11 20.30 3.20
C THR A 196 4.97 19.81 4.63
N GLU A 197 4.04 18.88 4.89
CA GLU A 197 3.75 18.34 6.22
C GLU A 197 5.01 17.79 6.93
N TYR A 198 5.87 17.11 6.18
CA TYR A 198 7.07 16.48 6.75
C TYR A 198 8.35 17.27 6.49
N THR A 199 8.38 18.14 5.47
CA THR A 199 9.59 18.87 5.08
C THR A 199 9.27 20.02 4.13
N ASN A 200 10.05 21.09 4.23
CA ASN A 200 10.00 22.20 3.26
C ASN A 200 11.00 22.01 2.10
N ASP A 201 11.85 20.98 2.14
CA ASP A 201 12.75 20.67 1.04
C ASP A 201 11.97 20.02 -0.10
N ILE A 202 11.83 20.74 -1.21
CA ILE A 202 11.06 20.32 -2.38
C ILE A 202 11.53 18.94 -2.94
N ALA A 203 12.81 18.60 -2.80
CA ALA A 203 13.31 17.30 -3.25
C ALA A 203 12.80 16.14 -2.38
N ASN A 204 12.46 16.42 -1.12
CA ASN A 204 12.02 15.43 -0.14
C ASN A 204 10.50 15.43 0.09
N VAL A 205 9.71 16.37 -0.48
CA VAL A 205 8.24 16.26 -0.43
C VAL A 205 7.78 15.08 -1.31
N PHE A 206 6.67 14.44 -0.94
CA PHE A 206 6.18 13.26 -1.65
C PHE A 206 5.48 13.62 -2.99
N PRO A 207 5.62 12.78 -4.02
CA PRO A 207 6.63 11.72 -4.21
C PRO A 207 8.02 12.37 -4.33
N THR A 208 9.03 11.82 -3.63
CA THR A 208 10.37 12.44 -3.57
C THR A 208 11.10 12.42 -4.92
N GLN A 209 12.12 13.28 -5.07
CA GLN A 209 12.95 13.29 -6.28
C GLN A 209 13.62 11.93 -6.51
N ASP A 210 14.25 11.37 -5.47
CA ASP A 210 14.93 10.07 -5.54
C ASP A 210 13.98 8.94 -6.00
N PHE A 211 12.74 8.91 -5.49
CA PHE A 211 11.73 7.97 -5.93
C PHE A 211 11.41 8.15 -7.42
N CYS A 212 11.12 9.38 -7.84
CA CYS A 212 10.80 9.67 -9.23
C CYS A 212 11.95 9.30 -10.18
N ASP A 213 13.21 9.63 -9.83
CA ASP A 213 14.39 9.32 -10.63
C ASP A 213 14.65 7.81 -10.77
N ARG A 214 14.28 7.02 -9.75
CA ARG A 214 14.38 5.56 -9.82
C ARG A 214 13.28 4.96 -10.67
N VAL A 215 12.02 5.35 -10.45
CA VAL A 215 10.86 4.73 -11.10
C VAL A 215 10.79 5.06 -12.59
N ILE A 216 11.15 6.30 -13.00
CA ILE A 216 11.07 6.74 -14.40
C ILE A 216 12.01 5.94 -15.33
N LYS A 217 13.00 5.21 -14.79
CA LYS A 217 13.86 4.31 -15.55
C LYS A 217 13.09 3.09 -16.09
N TYR A 218 11.95 2.75 -15.47
CA TYR A 218 11.15 1.56 -15.79
C TYR A 218 9.81 1.91 -16.43
N THR A 219 9.15 2.98 -15.95
CA THR A 219 7.83 3.39 -16.46
C THR A 219 7.58 4.88 -16.24
N ASP A 220 6.88 5.49 -17.18
CA ASP A 220 6.30 6.83 -17.06
C ASP A 220 4.83 6.79 -16.57
N LYS A 221 4.23 5.58 -16.46
CA LYS A 221 2.86 5.38 -15.98
C LYS A 221 2.80 5.40 -14.47
N ILE A 222 3.08 6.58 -13.89
CA ILE A 222 2.99 6.86 -12.46
C ILE A 222 1.68 7.60 -12.23
N TYR A 223 0.86 7.12 -11.27
CA TYR A 223 -0.41 7.74 -10.89
C TYR A 223 -0.37 8.10 -9.41
N VAL A 224 -0.80 9.32 -9.06
CA VAL A 224 -0.75 9.85 -7.69
C VAL A 224 -2.14 10.31 -7.26
N THR A 225 -2.58 9.95 -6.06
CA THR A 225 -3.96 10.17 -5.62
C THR A 225 -4.31 11.65 -5.53
N THR A 226 -3.61 12.43 -4.71
CA THR A 226 -3.96 13.82 -4.41
C THR A 226 -2.76 14.74 -4.52
N MET A 227 -3.03 16.04 -4.59
CA MET A 227 -2.03 17.10 -4.62
C MET A 227 -2.38 18.17 -3.59
N TYR A 228 -1.38 18.77 -2.97
CA TYR A 228 -1.55 19.90 -2.07
C TYR A 228 -2.09 21.12 -2.84
N SER A 229 -3.06 21.79 -2.23
CA SER A 229 -3.67 23.00 -2.77
C SER A 229 -4.06 23.94 -1.63
N GLU A 230 -3.46 25.12 -1.59
CA GLU A 230 -3.75 26.14 -0.57
C GLU A 230 -5.19 26.66 -0.62
N THR A 231 -5.84 26.54 -1.78
CA THR A 231 -7.18 27.07 -2.05
C THR A 231 -8.30 26.05 -1.87
N ALA A 232 -7.95 24.75 -1.78
CA ALA A 232 -8.92 23.69 -1.64
C ALA A 232 -9.26 23.43 -0.16
N GLU A 233 -10.51 22.98 0.10
CA GLU A 233 -10.93 22.55 1.43
C GLU A 233 -10.06 21.36 1.88
N GLY A 234 -9.51 21.44 3.09
CA GLY A 234 -8.59 20.43 3.64
C GLY A 234 -7.17 20.49 3.06
N ASN A 235 -6.83 21.54 2.30
CA ASN A 235 -5.53 21.77 1.67
C ASN A 235 -5.08 20.69 0.67
N PHE A 236 -6.01 19.98 0.03
CA PHE A 236 -5.68 19.05 -1.05
C PHE A 236 -6.79 18.96 -2.10
N GLU A 237 -6.40 18.60 -3.31
CA GLU A 237 -7.29 18.30 -4.41
C GLU A 237 -6.92 16.99 -5.11
N SER A 238 -7.83 16.43 -5.89
CA SER A 238 -7.56 15.21 -6.66
C SER A 238 -6.58 15.50 -7.79
N LEU A 239 -5.50 14.74 -7.86
CA LEU A 239 -4.64 14.68 -9.05
C LEU A 239 -5.15 13.58 -9.99
N ASN A 240 -4.84 12.32 -9.73
CA ASN A 240 -5.53 11.19 -10.36
C ASN A 240 -6.78 10.76 -9.56
N GLY A 241 -6.88 11.13 -8.29
CA GLY A 241 -8.01 10.81 -7.42
C GLY A 241 -8.06 9.34 -7.03
N ASN A 242 -9.23 8.72 -7.14
CA ASN A 242 -9.34 7.27 -6.99
C ASN A 242 -8.75 6.61 -8.23
N ILE A 243 -7.73 5.76 -8.04
CA ILE A 243 -7.04 5.05 -9.10
C ILE A 243 -7.58 3.62 -9.12
N ILE A 244 -8.33 3.28 -10.16
CA ILE A 244 -8.92 1.95 -10.34
C ILE A 244 -8.10 1.21 -11.41
N VAL A 245 -7.52 0.09 -11.01
CA VAL A 245 -6.79 -0.80 -11.91
C VAL A 245 -7.64 -2.03 -12.14
N SER A 246 -8.15 -2.17 -13.36
CA SER A 246 -8.99 -3.29 -13.77
C SER A 246 -8.18 -4.29 -14.59
N SER A 247 -8.38 -5.57 -14.34
CA SER A 247 -7.71 -6.65 -15.06
C SER A 247 -8.68 -7.78 -15.39
N ASN A 248 -8.50 -8.38 -16.56
CA ASN A 248 -9.22 -9.59 -16.99
C ASN A 248 -8.30 -10.82 -17.15
N GLY A 249 -7.09 -10.75 -16.55
CA GLY A 249 -6.05 -11.77 -16.66
C GLY A 249 -5.09 -11.56 -17.84
N GLY A 250 -5.48 -10.78 -18.83
CA GLY A 250 -4.63 -10.37 -19.98
C GLY A 250 -4.39 -8.87 -19.96
N GLU A 251 -5.41 -8.10 -20.35
CA GLU A 251 -5.34 -6.64 -20.39
C GLU A 251 -5.48 -6.04 -18.97
N VAL A 252 -4.69 -5.00 -18.72
CA VAL A 252 -4.77 -4.18 -17.50
C VAL A 252 -5.04 -2.74 -17.89
N LYS A 253 -6.11 -2.16 -17.33
CA LYS A 253 -6.55 -0.79 -17.59
C LYS A 253 -6.53 0.03 -16.31
N VAL A 254 -6.01 1.25 -16.38
CA VAL A 254 -6.12 2.25 -15.32
C VAL A 254 -7.22 3.25 -15.65
N THR A 255 -8.08 3.53 -14.68
CA THR A 255 -9.11 4.55 -14.77
C THR A 255 -9.10 5.37 -13.48
N CYS A 256 -9.09 6.67 -13.60
CA CYS A 256 -8.98 7.59 -12.48
C CYS A 256 -10.24 8.46 -12.34
N SER A 257 -10.60 8.83 -11.11
CA SER A 257 -11.71 9.76 -10.88
C SER A 257 -11.32 11.23 -11.12
N GLY A 258 -10.03 11.54 -11.09
CA GLY A 258 -9.44 12.80 -11.49
C GLY A 258 -8.89 12.70 -12.93
N SER A 259 -7.64 13.14 -13.15
CA SER A 259 -6.98 13.00 -14.45
C SER A 259 -6.61 11.54 -14.74
N ASN A 260 -6.87 11.08 -15.98
CA ASN A 260 -6.36 9.80 -16.48
C ASN A 260 -4.93 9.90 -17.03
N GLU A 261 -4.38 11.12 -17.15
CA GLU A 261 -3.00 11.30 -17.57
C GLU A 261 -2.05 10.88 -16.43
N PRO A 262 -0.92 10.22 -16.76
CA PRO A 262 0.10 9.92 -15.78
C PRO A 262 0.61 11.18 -15.06
N PHE A 263 0.97 11.03 -13.79
CA PHE A 263 1.57 12.09 -12.97
C PHE A 263 2.79 12.74 -13.63
N THR A 264 3.56 11.98 -14.40
CA THR A 264 4.74 12.48 -15.15
C THR A 264 4.41 13.55 -16.18
N LYS A 265 3.14 13.71 -16.56
CA LYS A 265 2.67 14.79 -17.44
C LYS A 265 2.05 15.97 -16.70
N SER A 266 1.91 15.90 -15.37
CA SER A 266 1.38 17.01 -14.57
C SER A 266 2.33 18.20 -14.57
N GLU A 267 1.76 19.41 -14.45
CA GLU A 267 2.53 20.64 -14.32
C GLU A 267 3.50 20.58 -13.13
N TRP A 268 3.04 20.00 -12.01
CA TRP A 268 3.85 19.85 -10.83
C TRP A 268 5.09 18.99 -11.08
N TYR A 269 4.91 17.81 -11.71
CA TYR A 269 6.03 16.93 -12.06
C TYR A 269 7.01 17.62 -13.01
N LEU A 270 6.50 18.24 -14.06
CA LEU A 270 7.33 18.92 -15.05
C LEU A 270 8.14 20.06 -14.42
N LYS A 271 7.56 20.77 -13.46
CA LYS A 271 8.22 21.88 -12.76
C LYS A 271 9.27 21.40 -11.74
N TYR A 272 8.95 20.37 -10.95
CA TYR A 272 9.73 20.03 -9.75
C TYR A 272 10.49 18.70 -9.83
N ARG A 273 10.20 17.84 -10.81
CA ARG A 273 10.83 16.52 -10.95
C ARG A 273 11.55 16.32 -12.29
N ALA A 274 10.98 16.77 -13.39
CA ALA A 274 11.55 16.54 -14.72
C ALA A 274 12.77 17.41 -15.03
N GLY A 275 12.88 18.59 -14.40
CA GLY A 275 13.92 19.59 -14.69
C GLY A 275 15.23 19.41 -13.94
N ASN A 276 15.30 18.52 -12.95
CA ASN A 276 16.50 18.30 -12.10
C ASN A 276 17.47 17.24 -12.64
N LYS A 277 17.47 16.96 -13.93
CA LYS A 277 18.66 16.33 -14.53
C LYS A 277 19.76 17.37 -14.47
N ALA A 278 20.58 17.30 -13.41
CA ALA A 278 21.78 18.09 -13.28
C ALA A 278 22.56 18.04 -14.59
N ALA A 279 22.88 19.23 -15.09
CA ALA A 279 23.76 19.44 -16.22
C ALA A 279 25.15 18.87 -15.91
#